data_bf3d07ae3c9638274367e715d13e8fa1
#
_entry.id   bf3d07ae3c9638274367e715d13e8fa1
#
_cell.length_a   1.000
_cell.length_b   1.000
_cell.length_c   1.000
_cell.angle_alpha   90.00
_cell.angle_beta   90.00
_cell.angle_gamma   90.00
#
_symmetry.space_group_name_H-M   'P 1'
#
loop_
_entity.id
_entity.type
_entity.pdbx_description
1 polymer ?
#
loop_
_entity_poly.entity_id
_entity_poly.type
_entity_poly.pdbx_seq_one_letter_code
_entity_poly.pdbx_strand_id
1 'polypeptide(L)'
;DPQLLPFVNLKAPLVLYLLDRRLCKMGASLGLGRVIPKLFLQAITGEMTQNALGTHSFLRTCKKVSGADLRLFVDQWINGSGCPRFLCTATFNRKKLLIEMHVRQESPAAIYAQAHPEDALASNPVSLWEGQMTVRIHEADGTPYEHVLDIKNEHQRYDVPFNTKYKRVRRNTKRFQARQAAAAAAAAGDEDAAEAIGMIDLGFGLGMWEDEDERKRWRVADWTEEDEAIMASAPYEWIRLDADFEWMAQIQFEQPDYMWVSQLQRDRDVVAQLAAVHALSQMPSLITSSTLTRTVLVTKYFYRIRAEAAYGLANCALPHLDLLGLFHLFMLFRTSYCLDVPHEGDSTSLEAPCIPKPNDFSDMADYFVRRALIHAIARVRDHRGRALVIVQRFLIYLLRYNDNSTNRFVDDYYLASIINALAGTLIPIDSAGYSTHADETYSAEAVSYTHLRAHETG
;
A
#
# COMPACT_ATOMS: atom_id res chain seq x y z
N ASP A 1 11.37 -16.38 25.72
CA ASP A 1 11.93 -17.24 24.69
C ASP A 1 12.72 -16.38 23.68
N PRO A 2 14.04 -16.64 23.48
CA PRO A 2 14.85 -15.88 22.52
C PRO A 2 14.31 -15.92 21.07
N GLN A 3 13.58 -16.97 20.70
CA GLN A 3 12.97 -17.11 19.37
C GLN A 3 11.83 -16.11 19.11
N LEU A 4 11.19 -15.60 20.19
CA LEU A 4 10.14 -14.59 20.08
C LEU A 4 10.67 -13.16 20.00
N LEU A 5 11.96 -12.95 20.28
CA LEU A 5 12.56 -11.62 20.33
C LEU A 5 12.43 -10.83 19.01
N PRO A 6 12.63 -11.42 17.82
CA PRO A 6 12.42 -10.73 16.55
C PRO A 6 10.97 -10.24 16.38
N PHE A 7 10.00 -11.07 16.75
CA PHE A 7 8.59 -10.69 16.71
C PHE A 7 8.27 -9.56 17.70
N VAL A 8 8.77 -9.64 18.94
CA VAL A 8 8.58 -8.58 19.94
C VAL A 8 9.19 -7.27 19.45
N ASN A 9 10.38 -7.29 18.86
CA ASN A 9 11.04 -6.12 18.30
C ASN A 9 10.25 -5.46 17.16
N LEU A 10 9.46 -6.22 16.43
CA LEU A 10 8.57 -5.69 15.39
C LEU A 10 7.25 -5.17 15.99
N LYS A 11 6.60 -5.93 16.87
CA LYS A 11 5.29 -5.59 17.42
C LYS A 11 5.34 -4.45 18.44
N ALA A 12 6.33 -4.42 19.32
CA ALA A 12 6.37 -3.47 20.43
C ALA A 12 6.38 -1.99 19.97
N PRO A 13 7.16 -1.57 18.97
CA PRO A 13 7.09 -0.20 18.45
C PRO A 13 5.71 0.17 17.91
N LEU A 14 5.02 -0.77 17.24
CA LEU A 14 3.67 -0.54 16.73
C LEU A 14 2.67 -0.36 17.87
N VAL A 15 2.74 -1.18 18.92
CA VAL A 15 1.87 -1.03 20.10
C VAL A 15 2.13 0.31 20.81
N LEU A 16 3.39 0.75 20.92
CA LEU A 16 3.72 2.06 21.47
C LEU A 16 3.20 3.19 20.57
N TYR A 17 3.25 3.03 19.26
CA TYR A 17 2.67 3.99 18.33
C TYR A 17 1.15 4.11 18.49
N LEU A 18 0.43 2.98 18.59
CA LEU A 18 -1.01 2.98 18.86
C LEU A 18 -1.33 3.64 20.21
N LEU A 19 -0.51 3.39 21.24
CA LEU A 19 -0.64 4.05 22.54
C LEU A 19 -0.47 5.54 22.42
N ASP A 20 0.55 6.00 21.70
CA ASP A 20 0.78 7.42 21.43
C ASP A 20 -0.42 8.09 20.78
N ARG A 21 -0.96 7.49 19.70
CA ARG A 21 -2.17 7.96 19.03
C ARG A 21 -3.35 8.08 19.99
N ARG A 22 -3.57 7.05 20.81
CA ARG A 22 -4.64 7.04 21.79
C ARG A 22 -4.48 8.14 22.85
N LEU A 23 -3.28 8.35 23.35
CA LEU A 23 -2.97 9.39 24.32
C LEU A 23 -3.17 10.81 23.74
N CYS A 24 -2.78 11.01 22.48
CA CYS A 24 -2.98 12.28 21.76
C CYS A 24 -4.47 12.62 21.63
N LYS A 25 -5.32 11.65 21.33
CA LYS A 25 -6.77 11.86 21.18
C LYS A 25 -7.51 12.11 22.49
N MET A 26 -7.12 11.42 23.54
CA MET A 26 -7.83 11.46 24.82
C MET A 26 -7.51 12.66 25.72
N GLY A 27 -6.42 13.37 25.48
CA GLY A 27 -5.93 14.30 26.49
C GLY A 27 -5.33 15.62 26.03
N ALA A 28 -5.66 16.14 24.88
CA ALA A 28 -5.08 17.41 24.38
C ALA A 28 -3.55 17.49 24.60
N SER A 29 -2.84 16.40 24.40
CA SER A 29 -1.47 16.31 24.80
C SER A 29 -0.57 15.76 23.70
N LEU A 30 0.71 15.97 23.87
CA LEU A 30 1.79 15.51 23.01
C LEU A 30 2.02 13.98 23.10
N GLY A 31 1.04 13.20 23.57
CA GLY A 31 1.14 11.75 23.68
C GLY A 31 2.34 11.30 24.50
N LEU A 32 3.10 10.32 23.98
CA LEU A 32 4.34 9.83 24.58
C LEU A 32 5.44 10.90 24.63
N GLY A 33 5.41 11.88 23.76
CA GLY A 33 6.31 13.03 23.79
C GLY A 33 6.27 13.81 25.10
N ARG A 34 5.17 13.71 25.88
CA ARG A 34 5.06 14.28 27.23
C ARG A 34 5.38 13.27 28.34
N VAL A 35 5.17 11.99 28.08
CA VAL A 35 5.41 10.90 29.04
C VAL A 35 6.91 10.61 29.18
N ILE A 36 7.61 10.50 28.06
CA ILE A 36 9.03 10.12 28.00
C ILE A 36 9.93 11.10 28.80
N PRO A 37 9.85 12.44 28.61
CA PRO A 37 10.65 13.37 29.40
C PRO A 37 10.38 13.25 30.90
N LYS A 38 9.13 12.96 31.31
CA LYS A 38 8.79 12.76 32.72
C LYS A 38 9.43 11.50 33.29
N LEU A 39 9.50 10.42 32.52
CA LEU A 39 10.19 9.20 32.91
C LEU A 39 11.70 9.44 33.08
N PHE A 40 12.32 10.18 32.15
CA PHE A 40 13.72 10.57 32.30
C PHE A 40 13.96 11.43 33.52
N LEU A 41 13.08 12.38 33.81
CA LEU A 41 13.19 13.20 35.04
C LEU A 41 13.12 12.32 36.29
N GLN A 42 12.18 11.37 36.35
CA GLN A 42 12.07 10.44 37.48
C GLN A 42 13.30 9.55 37.64
N ALA A 43 13.94 9.15 36.54
CA ALA A 43 15.21 8.40 36.61
C ALA A 43 16.36 9.26 37.15
N ILE A 44 16.48 10.51 36.67
CA ILE A 44 17.54 11.46 37.10
C ILE A 44 17.36 11.88 38.54
N THR A 45 16.13 12.09 39.01
CA THR A 45 15.84 12.49 40.39
C THR A 45 15.91 11.34 41.41
N GLY A 46 16.14 10.10 40.94
CA GLY A 46 16.20 8.93 41.82
C GLY A 46 14.84 8.43 42.31
N GLU A 47 13.74 8.92 41.73
CA GLU A 47 12.38 8.43 42.05
C GLU A 47 12.12 7.00 41.52
N MET A 48 12.93 6.53 40.58
CA MET A 48 12.83 5.18 40.04
C MET A 48 13.75 4.23 40.79
N THR A 49 13.17 3.19 41.38
CA THR A 49 13.94 2.15 42.08
C THR A 49 14.89 1.45 41.10
N GLN A 50 16.18 1.50 41.37
CA GLN A 50 17.25 0.90 40.56
C GLN A 50 17.30 1.39 39.11
N ASN A 51 16.68 2.53 38.81
CA ASN A 51 16.51 3.04 37.44
C ASN A 51 15.85 2.04 36.45
N ALA A 52 15.08 1.09 36.98
CA ALA A 52 14.37 0.10 36.19
C ALA A 52 12.95 0.55 35.89
N LEU A 53 12.57 0.51 34.60
CA LEU A 53 11.24 0.85 34.14
C LEU A 53 10.43 -0.44 33.85
N GLY A 54 9.49 -0.76 34.73
CA GLY A 54 8.54 -1.84 34.50
C GLY A 54 7.28 -1.33 33.75
N THR A 55 6.60 -2.23 33.06
CA THR A 55 5.36 -1.93 32.31
C THR A 55 4.31 -1.21 33.18
N HIS A 56 4.12 -1.66 34.43
CA HIS A 56 3.16 -1.05 35.34
C HIS A 56 3.50 0.41 35.67
N SER A 57 4.78 0.72 35.95
CA SER A 57 5.24 2.08 36.22
C SER A 57 5.12 2.98 35.00
N PHE A 58 5.42 2.45 33.82
CA PHE A 58 5.24 3.14 32.54
C PHE A 58 3.77 3.52 32.32
N LEU A 59 2.86 2.56 32.41
CA LEU A 59 1.42 2.77 32.20
C LEU A 59 0.81 3.70 33.27
N ARG A 60 1.27 3.62 34.53
CA ARG A 60 0.87 4.55 35.58
C ARG A 60 1.28 5.98 35.24
N THR A 61 2.48 6.17 34.69
CA THR A 61 2.95 7.49 34.24
C THR A 61 2.12 8.00 33.05
N CYS A 62 1.83 7.14 32.09
CA CYS A 62 0.94 7.46 30.97
C CYS A 62 -0.43 7.95 31.49
N LYS A 63 -1.06 7.19 32.39
CA LYS A 63 -2.36 7.56 33.00
C LYS A 63 -2.27 8.88 33.77
N LYS A 64 -1.20 9.10 34.54
CA LYS A 64 -1.00 10.32 35.34
C LYS A 64 -0.82 11.56 34.46
N VAL A 65 -0.22 11.40 33.28
CA VAL A 65 0.04 12.50 32.35
C VAL A 65 -1.17 12.83 31.48
N SER A 66 -1.88 11.79 31.01
CA SER A 66 -2.98 11.95 30.03
C SER A 66 -4.38 11.93 30.67
N GLY A 67 -4.53 11.38 31.88
CA GLY A 67 -5.85 11.12 32.47
C GLY A 67 -6.59 9.93 31.83
N ALA A 68 -6.03 9.28 30.84
CA ALA A 68 -6.68 8.23 30.04
C ALA A 68 -6.85 6.94 30.84
N ASP A 69 -7.97 6.24 30.68
CA ASP A 69 -8.13 4.86 31.11
C ASP A 69 -7.54 3.94 30.04
N LEU A 70 -6.46 3.24 30.42
CA LEU A 70 -5.70 2.38 29.54
C LEU A 70 -5.96 0.89 29.78
N ARG A 71 -6.90 0.50 30.68
CA ARG A 71 -7.11 -0.91 31.01
C ARG A 71 -7.45 -1.74 29.78
N LEU A 72 -8.45 -1.33 29.02
CA LEU A 72 -8.86 -2.02 27.80
C LEU A 72 -7.71 -2.12 26.77
N PHE A 73 -6.93 -1.05 26.62
CA PHE A 73 -5.77 -1.04 25.73
C PHE A 73 -4.72 -2.07 26.17
N VAL A 74 -4.45 -2.13 27.48
CA VAL A 74 -3.48 -3.07 28.06
C VAL A 74 -3.93 -4.51 27.85
N ASP A 75 -5.20 -4.80 28.11
CA ASP A 75 -5.76 -6.14 28.00
C ASP A 75 -5.74 -6.65 26.55
N GLN A 76 -5.99 -5.77 25.58
CA GLN A 76 -6.01 -6.12 24.16
C GLN A 76 -4.61 -6.15 23.52
N TRP A 77 -3.81 -5.12 23.71
CA TRP A 77 -2.58 -4.93 22.92
C TRP A 77 -1.29 -5.36 23.63
N ILE A 78 -1.30 -5.41 24.95
CA ILE A 78 -0.11 -5.79 25.76
C ILE A 78 -0.25 -7.20 26.30
N ASN A 79 -1.37 -7.51 26.96
CA ASN A 79 -1.60 -8.81 27.60
C ASN A 79 -2.26 -9.82 26.64
N GLY A 80 -2.99 -9.33 25.65
CA GLY A 80 -3.66 -10.14 24.65
C GLY A 80 -2.80 -10.45 23.43
N SER A 81 -3.22 -11.46 22.67
CA SER A 81 -2.57 -11.86 21.43
C SER A 81 -3.51 -11.74 20.23
N GLY A 82 -2.92 -11.67 19.04
CA GLY A 82 -3.62 -11.54 17.77
C GLY A 82 -3.77 -10.09 17.31
N CYS A 83 -4.51 -9.94 16.22
CA CYS A 83 -4.93 -8.68 15.62
C CYS A 83 -6.33 -8.87 15.02
N PRO A 84 -7.19 -7.84 15.02
CA PRO A 84 -8.50 -7.94 14.40
C PRO A 84 -8.41 -7.96 12.88
N ARG A 85 -9.37 -8.65 12.25
CA ARG A 85 -9.70 -8.50 10.83
C ARG A 85 -11.03 -7.78 10.73
N PHE A 86 -11.07 -6.66 10.02
CA PHE A 86 -12.30 -5.91 9.77
C PHE A 86 -12.75 -6.14 8.33
N LEU A 87 -14.01 -6.54 8.17
CA LEU A 87 -14.72 -6.63 6.90
C LEU A 87 -15.72 -5.47 6.86
N CYS A 88 -15.52 -4.54 5.95
CA CYS A 88 -16.26 -3.30 5.92
C CYS A 88 -16.92 -3.09 4.56
N THR A 89 -18.16 -2.62 4.59
CA THR A 89 -18.91 -2.17 3.41
C THR A 89 -19.50 -0.79 3.67
N ALA A 90 -19.72 0.00 2.63
CA ALA A 90 -20.34 1.32 2.73
C ALA A 90 -21.33 1.52 1.60
N THR A 91 -22.55 1.93 1.93
CA THR A 91 -23.60 2.23 0.95
C THR A 91 -24.20 3.62 1.20
N PHE A 92 -24.41 4.39 0.15
CA PHE A 92 -25.01 5.71 0.28
C PHE A 92 -26.53 5.66 0.24
N ASN A 93 -27.17 6.05 1.34
CA ASN A 93 -28.61 6.18 1.40
C ASN A 93 -29.03 7.58 0.97
N ARG A 94 -29.50 7.69 -0.28
CA ARG A 94 -29.87 8.96 -0.90
C ARG A 94 -31.07 9.64 -0.22
N LYS A 95 -32.01 8.85 0.36
CA LYS A 95 -33.20 9.39 1.02
C LYS A 95 -32.89 10.02 2.37
N LYS A 96 -31.97 9.40 3.11
CA LYS A 96 -31.58 9.86 4.45
C LYS A 96 -30.36 10.79 4.43
N LEU A 97 -29.67 10.93 3.29
CA LEU A 97 -28.41 11.66 3.14
C LEU A 97 -27.35 11.19 4.16
N LEU A 98 -27.17 9.90 4.23
CA LEU A 98 -26.15 9.28 5.09
C LEU A 98 -25.46 8.12 4.38
N ILE A 99 -24.30 7.77 4.88
CA ILE A 99 -23.55 6.57 4.45
C ILE A 99 -23.79 5.51 5.53
N GLU A 100 -24.42 4.42 5.13
CA GLU A 100 -24.63 3.23 5.94
C GLU A 100 -23.37 2.37 5.85
N MET A 101 -22.60 2.30 6.94
CA MET A 101 -21.38 1.49 7.01
C MET A 101 -21.67 0.27 7.86
N HIS A 102 -21.28 -0.90 7.34
CA HIS A 102 -21.33 -2.15 8.07
C HIS A 102 -19.89 -2.57 8.36
N VAL A 103 -19.60 -2.80 9.62
CA VAL A 103 -18.29 -3.28 10.11
C VAL A 103 -18.51 -4.59 10.81
N ARG A 104 -17.84 -5.61 10.31
CA ARG A 104 -17.74 -6.94 10.95
C ARG A 104 -16.30 -7.15 11.36
N GLN A 105 -16.07 -7.56 12.59
CA GLN A 105 -14.75 -7.93 13.05
C GLN A 105 -14.64 -9.45 13.27
N GLU A 106 -13.47 -9.96 12.98
CA GLU A 106 -13.08 -11.34 13.23
C GLU A 106 -11.75 -11.34 13.99
N SER A 107 -11.55 -12.33 14.83
CA SER A 107 -10.27 -12.57 15.50
C SER A 107 -9.67 -13.89 14.99
N PRO A 108 -8.75 -13.87 14.01
CA PRO A 108 -8.13 -15.10 13.50
C PRO A 108 -7.42 -15.90 14.60
N ALA A 109 -6.79 -15.21 15.57
CA ALA A 109 -6.12 -15.85 16.69
C ALA A 109 -7.10 -16.58 17.62
N ALA A 110 -8.29 -16.00 17.87
CA ALA A 110 -9.32 -16.66 18.67
C ALA A 110 -9.94 -17.86 17.94
N ILE A 111 -10.14 -17.74 16.62
CA ILE A 111 -10.63 -18.84 15.78
C ILE A 111 -9.61 -19.99 15.78
N TYR A 112 -8.33 -19.69 15.60
CA TYR A 112 -7.27 -20.69 15.68
C TYR A 112 -7.21 -21.38 17.02
N ALA A 113 -7.27 -20.62 18.13
CA ALA A 113 -7.25 -21.15 19.49
C ALA A 113 -8.46 -22.05 19.83
N GLN A 114 -9.62 -21.78 19.21
CA GLN A 114 -10.79 -22.68 19.33
C GLN A 114 -10.57 -24.02 18.61
N ALA A 115 -9.88 -24.00 17.48
CA ALA A 115 -9.56 -25.19 16.71
C ALA A 115 -8.39 -25.99 17.34
N HIS A 116 -7.50 -25.35 18.10
CA HIS A 116 -6.30 -25.91 18.73
C HIS A 116 -6.25 -25.54 20.21
N PRO A 117 -7.08 -26.17 21.07
CA PRO A 117 -7.16 -25.82 22.50
C PRO A 117 -5.86 -25.99 23.27
N GLU A 118 -4.98 -26.87 22.84
CA GLU A 118 -3.65 -27.10 23.40
C GLU A 118 -2.73 -25.86 23.30
N ASP A 119 -2.88 -25.10 22.23
CA ASP A 119 -2.09 -23.87 22.01
C ASP A 119 -2.74 -22.63 22.66
N ALA A 120 -4.04 -22.70 22.94
CA ALA A 120 -4.83 -21.60 23.48
C ALA A 120 -4.37 -21.14 24.88
N LEU A 121 -3.89 -22.07 25.70
CA LEU A 121 -3.46 -21.80 27.07
C LEU A 121 -2.21 -20.87 27.12
N ALA A 122 -1.39 -20.88 26.08
CA ALA A 122 -0.17 -20.09 26.00
C ALA A 122 -0.38 -18.71 25.35
N SER A 123 -1.47 -18.49 24.62
CA SER A 123 -1.58 -17.37 23.69
C SER A 123 -2.51 -16.23 24.12
N ASN A 124 -3.44 -16.44 25.06
CA ASN A 124 -4.43 -15.45 25.52
C ASN A 124 -5.07 -14.64 24.35
N PRO A 125 -5.72 -15.28 23.38
CA PRO A 125 -6.23 -14.61 22.19
C PRO A 125 -7.39 -13.68 22.53
N VAL A 126 -7.35 -12.46 22.00
CA VAL A 126 -8.45 -11.51 22.12
C VAL A 126 -9.57 -11.91 21.16
N SER A 127 -10.76 -12.17 21.68
CA SER A 127 -11.92 -12.57 20.88
C SER A 127 -12.67 -11.39 20.28
N LEU A 128 -12.76 -10.28 21.02
CA LEU A 128 -13.44 -9.04 20.60
C LEU A 128 -12.54 -7.85 20.87
N TRP A 129 -12.37 -7.03 19.87
CA TRP A 129 -11.56 -5.82 19.92
C TRP A 129 -12.46 -4.59 20.02
N GLU A 130 -12.10 -3.69 20.92
CA GLU A 130 -12.87 -2.46 21.16
C GLU A 130 -11.97 -1.23 21.05
N GLY A 131 -12.52 -0.18 20.46
CA GLY A 131 -11.80 1.09 20.33
C GLY A 131 -12.44 2.02 19.31
N GLN A 132 -11.83 3.17 19.16
CA GLN A 132 -12.25 4.16 18.16
C GLN A 132 -11.50 3.94 16.87
N MET A 133 -12.18 4.14 15.74
CA MET A 133 -11.60 4.11 14.39
C MET A 133 -12.00 5.39 13.67
N THR A 134 -11.02 6.16 13.22
CA THR A 134 -11.26 7.33 12.39
C THR A 134 -11.47 6.92 10.95
N VAL A 135 -12.62 7.34 10.41
CA VAL A 135 -12.98 7.16 9.02
C VAL A 135 -12.96 8.51 8.33
N ARG A 136 -12.34 8.58 7.16
CA ARG A 136 -12.30 9.81 6.36
C ARG A 136 -13.02 9.60 5.05
N ILE A 137 -14.06 10.39 4.81
CA ILE A 137 -14.88 10.35 3.61
C ILE A 137 -14.50 11.52 2.72
N HIS A 138 -14.01 11.23 1.54
CA HIS A 138 -13.70 12.24 0.53
C HIS A 138 -14.94 12.45 -0.33
N GLU A 139 -15.69 13.49 0.00
CA GLU A 139 -16.91 13.85 -0.71
C GLU A 139 -16.59 14.54 -2.05
N ALA A 140 -17.58 14.61 -2.94
CA ALA A 140 -17.40 15.12 -4.30
C ALA A 140 -17.00 16.62 -4.37
N ASP A 141 -17.05 17.35 -3.26
CA ASP A 141 -16.56 18.73 -3.16
C ASP A 141 -15.03 18.82 -2.97
N GLY A 142 -14.36 17.66 -2.86
CA GLY A 142 -12.91 17.55 -2.66
C GLY A 142 -12.47 17.77 -1.22
N THR A 143 -13.42 17.89 -0.26
CA THR A 143 -13.11 18.06 1.15
C THR A 143 -13.19 16.70 1.86
N PRO A 144 -12.16 16.29 2.62
CA PRO A 144 -12.25 15.11 3.46
C PRO A 144 -13.02 15.45 4.75
N TYR A 145 -14.02 14.64 5.07
CA TYR A 145 -14.79 14.74 6.32
C TYR A 145 -14.42 13.57 7.22
N GLU A 146 -14.08 13.86 8.47
CA GLU A 146 -13.67 12.88 9.46
C GLU A 146 -14.83 12.48 10.36
N HIS A 147 -14.96 11.18 10.57
CA HIS A 147 -15.94 10.60 11.48
C HIS A 147 -15.24 9.55 12.36
N VAL A 148 -15.65 9.47 13.61
CA VAL A 148 -15.12 8.50 14.56
C VAL A 148 -16.17 7.42 14.80
N LEU A 149 -15.82 6.19 14.45
CA LEU A 149 -16.64 5.00 14.73
C LEU A 149 -16.18 4.39 16.06
N ASP A 150 -17.12 4.06 16.91
CA ASP A 150 -16.84 3.40 18.19
C ASP A 150 -17.10 1.90 18.04
N ILE A 151 -16.02 1.15 17.81
CA ILE A 151 -16.06 -0.31 17.57
C ILE A 151 -16.23 -1.01 18.91
N LYS A 152 -17.32 -1.78 19.07
CA LYS A 152 -17.64 -2.49 20.31
C LYS A 152 -18.20 -3.90 20.12
N ASN A 153 -18.73 -4.19 18.95
CA ASN A 153 -19.41 -5.44 18.68
C ASN A 153 -18.79 -6.18 17.49
N GLU A 154 -19.02 -7.46 17.40
CA GLU A 154 -18.60 -8.28 16.28
C GLU A 154 -19.21 -7.80 14.96
N HIS A 155 -20.50 -7.43 14.99
CA HIS A 155 -21.22 -6.85 13.86
C HIS A 155 -21.83 -5.52 14.29
N GLN A 156 -21.52 -4.46 13.58
CA GLN A 156 -22.07 -3.14 13.88
C GLN A 156 -22.35 -2.34 12.62
N ARG A 157 -23.50 -1.67 12.63
CA ARG A 157 -23.87 -0.71 11.59
C ARG A 157 -23.71 0.71 12.12
N TYR A 158 -23.17 1.57 11.28
CA TYR A 158 -23.02 2.99 11.55
C TYR A 158 -23.74 3.79 10.48
N ASP A 159 -24.52 4.77 10.91
CA ASP A 159 -25.17 5.75 10.06
C ASP A 159 -24.33 7.03 10.09
N VAL A 160 -23.45 7.20 9.12
CA VAL A 160 -22.50 8.33 9.05
C VAL A 160 -23.15 9.47 8.26
N PRO A 161 -23.30 10.68 8.85
CA PRO A 161 -23.93 11.79 8.18
C PRO A 161 -23.11 12.25 6.98
N PHE A 162 -23.81 12.54 5.88
CA PHE A 162 -23.21 13.06 4.66
C PHE A 162 -23.31 14.60 4.69
N ASN A 163 -22.18 15.29 4.45
CA ASN A 163 -22.09 16.72 4.68
C ASN A 163 -22.49 17.56 3.46
N THR A 164 -22.23 17.08 2.25
CA THR A 164 -22.54 17.81 1.03
C THR A 164 -24.04 17.75 0.72
N LYS A 165 -24.78 18.82 1.03
CA LYS A 165 -26.23 18.92 0.84
C LYS A 165 -26.67 19.00 -0.63
N TYR A 166 -25.78 19.38 -1.54
CA TYR A 166 -26.12 19.57 -2.94
C TYR A 166 -25.11 18.88 -3.85
N LYS A 167 -25.59 17.88 -4.56
CA LYS A 167 -24.87 17.34 -5.72
C LYS A 167 -24.83 18.39 -6.82
N ARG A 168 -23.92 19.30 -6.78
CA ARG A 168 -23.51 19.98 -8.00
C ARG A 168 -22.25 19.31 -8.51
N VAL A 169 -22.42 18.81 -9.72
CA VAL A 169 -21.45 18.28 -10.64
C VAL A 169 -20.01 18.58 -10.21
N ARG A 170 -19.18 17.57 -10.16
CA ARG A 170 -17.71 17.65 -9.91
C ARG A 170 -17.01 18.79 -10.68
N ARG A 171 -17.63 19.28 -11.77
CA ARG A 171 -17.18 20.42 -12.56
C ARG A 171 -17.16 21.76 -11.79
N ASN A 172 -17.84 21.88 -10.67
CA ASN A 172 -17.91 23.11 -9.86
C ASN A 172 -17.14 23.03 -8.54
N THR A 173 -16.37 21.97 -8.28
CA THR A 173 -15.51 21.93 -7.10
C THR A 173 -14.34 22.90 -7.29
N LYS A 174 -13.91 23.55 -6.20
CA LYS A 174 -12.71 24.42 -6.21
C LYS A 174 -11.50 23.71 -6.82
N ARG A 175 -11.39 22.41 -6.58
CA ARG A 175 -10.33 21.56 -7.11
C ARG A 175 -10.42 21.37 -8.62
N PHE A 176 -11.62 21.11 -9.15
CA PHE A 176 -11.83 21.00 -10.59
C PHE A 176 -11.58 22.33 -11.31
N GLN A 177 -12.06 23.45 -10.72
CA GLN A 177 -11.81 24.79 -11.26
C GLN A 177 -10.32 25.16 -11.22
N ALA A 178 -9.62 24.86 -10.13
CA ALA A 178 -8.18 25.07 -10.02
C ALA A 178 -7.42 24.23 -11.06
N ARG A 179 -7.80 22.96 -11.24
CA ARG A 179 -7.22 22.08 -12.26
C ARG A 179 -7.46 22.60 -13.69
N GLN A 180 -8.67 23.05 -13.97
CA GLN A 180 -9.02 23.58 -15.28
C GLN A 180 -8.28 24.90 -15.57
N ALA A 181 -8.15 25.76 -14.55
CA ALA A 181 -7.38 26.99 -14.65
C ALA A 181 -5.88 26.72 -14.87
N ALA A 182 -5.32 25.76 -14.10
CA ALA A 182 -3.93 25.38 -14.23
C ALA A 182 -3.66 24.67 -15.58
N ALA A 183 -4.59 23.83 -16.08
CA ALA A 183 -4.47 23.21 -17.40
C ALA A 183 -4.50 24.25 -18.53
N ALA A 184 -5.35 25.28 -18.41
CA ALA A 184 -5.41 26.38 -19.38
C ALA A 184 -4.11 27.23 -19.34
N ALA A 185 -3.54 27.46 -18.17
CA ALA A 185 -2.28 28.19 -18.04
C ALA A 185 -1.09 27.37 -18.54
N ALA A 186 -1.05 26.05 -18.27
CA ALA A 186 -0.03 25.15 -18.80
C ALA A 186 -0.09 25.08 -20.35
N ALA A 187 -1.29 25.04 -20.93
CA ALA A 187 -1.49 25.10 -22.37
C ALA A 187 -1.04 26.44 -22.98
N ALA A 188 -0.99 27.51 -22.16
CA ALA A 188 -0.45 28.80 -22.52
C ALA A 188 1.09 28.90 -22.36
N GLY A 189 1.77 27.83 -21.91
CA GLY A 189 3.22 27.77 -21.75
C GLY A 189 3.72 28.15 -20.35
N ASP A 190 2.86 28.15 -19.34
CA ASP A 190 3.22 28.43 -17.96
C ASP A 190 3.71 27.16 -17.27
N GLU A 191 5.03 27.03 -17.07
CA GLU A 191 5.67 25.88 -16.43
C GLU A 191 5.27 25.73 -14.97
N ASP A 192 5.09 26.84 -14.24
CA ASP A 192 4.65 26.83 -12.83
C ASP A 192 3.22 26.30 -12.70
N ALA A 193 2.36 26.60 -13.66
CA ALA A 193 1.01 26.05 -13.72
C ALA A 193 1.00 24.56 -14.04
N ALA A 194 1.90 24.10 -14.90
CA ALA A 194 2.08 22.67 -15.19
C ALA A 194 2.53 21.90 -13.95
N GLU A 195 3.45 22.47 -13.17
CA GLU A 195 3.88 21.89 -11.90
C GLU A 195 2.74 21.87 -10.87
N ALA A 196 1.93 22.94 -10.79
CA ALA A 196 0.77 23.02 -9.90
C ALA A 196 -0.29 21.94 -10.19
N ILE A 197 -0.53 21.59 -11.46
CA ILE A 197 -1.42 20.47 -11.82
C ILE A 197 -0.88 19.16 -11.25
N GLY A 198 0.40 18.88 -11.45
CA GLY A 198 1.04 17.69 -10.91
C GLY A 198 1.07 17.62 -9.39
N MET A 199 0.96 18.76 -8.68
CA MET A 199 0.80 18.81 -7.22
C MET A 199 -0.65 18.53 -6.78
N ILE A 200 -1.64 18.85 -7.62
CA ILE A 200 -3.06 18.64 -7.32
C ILE A 200 -3.45 17.17 -7.55
N ASP A 201 -2.84 16.54 -8.54
CA ASP A 201 -3.20 15.19 -8.98
C ASP A 201 -1.94 14.39 -9.37
N LEU A 202 -1.45 13.56 -8.45
CA LEU A 202 -0.23 12.77 -8.64
C LEU A 202 -0.34 11.77 -9.79
N GLY A 203 -1.54 11.29 -10.07
CA GLY A 203 -1.77 10.23 -11.06
C GLY A 203 -1.90 10.70 -12.50
N PHE A 204 -2.06 12.00 -12.72
CA PHE A 204 -2.02 12.57 -14.06
C PHE A 204 -0.58 12.99 -14.38
N GLY A 205 0.18 12.08 -14.95
CA GLY A 205 1.45 12.40 -15.57
C GLY A 205 1.18 13.38 -16.71
N LEU A 206 1.56 14.64 -16.53
CA LEU A 206 1.45 15.66 -17.57
C LEU A 206 2.23 15.20 -18.79
N GLY A 207 1.57 15.24 -19.97
CA GLY A 207 2.17 14.83 -21.23
C GLY A 207 2.37 13.33 -21.41
N MET A 208 1.88 12.48 -20.48
CA MET A 208 2.00 11.04 -20.60
C MET A 208 0.82 10.47 -21.38
N TRP A 209 1.13 9.82 -22.51
CA TRP A 209 0.14 9.19 -23.38
C TRP A 209 -0.92 10.16 -23.93
N GLU A 210 -0.50 11.37 -24.30
CA GLU A 210 -1.38 12.34 -24.98
C GLU A 210 -1.57 11.98 -26.46
N ASP A 211 -0.54 11.40 -27.09
CA ASP A 211 -0.58 10.92 -28.46
C ASP A 211 -1.26 9.56 -28.55
N GLU A 212 -2.15 9.42 -29.54
CA GLU A 212 -2.92 8.20 -29.76
C GLU A 212 -2.05 7.01 -30.18
N ASP A 213 -0.96 7.27 -30.91
CA ASP A 213 -0.01 6.24 -31.31
C ASP A 213 0.83 5.76 -30.12
N GLU A 214 1.19 6.65 -29.21
CA GLU A 214 1.84 6.29 -27.97
C GLU A 214 0.92 5.46 -27.06
N ARG A 215 -0.36 5.84 -26.96
CA ARG A 215 -1.38 5.09 -26.23
C ARG A 215 -1.55 3.67 -26.75
N LYS A 216 -1.61 3.53 -28.09
CA LYS A 216 -1.67 2.22 -28.75
C LYS A 216 -0.41 1.40 -28.48
N ARG A 217 0.76 2.03 -28.57
CA ARG A 217 2.05 1.38 -28.28
C ARG A 217 2.13 0.84 -26.84
N TRP A 218 1.59 1.58 -25.86
CA TRP A 218 1.52 1.18 -24.47
C TRP A 218 0.29 0.32 -24.15
N ARG A 219 -0.63 0.09 -25.09
CA ARG A 219 -1.90 -0.63 -24.89
C ARG A 219 -2.69 -0.09 -23.69
N VAL A 220 -2.72 1.23 -23.53
CA VAL A 220 -3.39 1.90 -22.43
C VAL A 220 -4.90 1.87 -22.60
N ALA A 221 -5.62 1.50 -21.57
CA ALA A 221 -7.07 1.56 -21.50
C ALA A 221 -7.54 2.80 -20.74
N ASP A 222 -8.65 3.38 -21.19
CA ASP A 222 -9.38 4.45 -20.51
C ASP A 222 -10.74 3.95 -20.04
N TRP A 223 -11.35 4.75 -19.17
CA TRP A 223 -12.72 4.56 -18.75
C TRP A 223 -13.69 4.73 -19.93
N THR A 224 -14.72 3.89 -19.96
CA THR A 224 -15.81 4.05 -20.92
C THR A 224 -16.70 5.26 -20.56
N GLU A 225 -17.50 5.74 -21.49
CA GLU A 225 -18.47 6.82 -21.22
C GLU A 225 -19.48 6.40 -20.13
N GLU A 226 -19.83 5.11 -20.06
CA GLU A 226 -20.70 4.56 -19.02
C GLU A 226 -20.03 4.61 -17.65
N ASP A 227 -18.75 4.22 -17.56
CA ASP A 227 -17.97 4.30 -16.32
C ASP A 227 -17.83 5.74 -15.85
N GLU A 228 -17.57 6.67 -16.77
CA GLU A 228 -17.48 8.10 -16.46
C GLU A 228 -18.81 8.65 -15.93
N ALA A 229 -19.93 8.21 -16.49
CA ALA A 229 -21.26 8.59 -16.00
C ALA A 229 -21.52 8.05 -14.58
N ILE A 230 -21.12 6.80 -14.29
CA ILE A 230 -21.19 6.21 -12.96
C ILE A 230 -20.32 7.00 -11.97
N MET A 231 -19.07 7.26 -12.32
CA MET A 231 -18.13 8.04 -11.51
C MET A 231 -18.66 9.45 -11.24
N ALA A 232 -19.23 10.11 -12.26
CA ALA A 232 -19.83 11.43 -12.12
C ALA A 232 -21.05 11.44 -11.21
N SER A 233 -21.79 10.33 -11.12
CA SER A 233 -22.97 10.17 -10.27
C SER A 233 -22.64 9.76 -8.84
N ALA A 234 -21.42 9.33 -8.56
CA ALA A 234 -21.01 8.85 -7.23
C ALA A 234 -21.11 9.95 -6.17
N PRO A 235 -21.62 9.66 -4.96
CA PRO A 235 -21.82 10.63 -3.91
C PRO A 235 -20.51 11.12 -3.29
N TYR A 236 -19.50 10.25 -3.21
CA TYR A 236 -18.19 10.52 -2.66
C TYR A 236 -17.12 9.96 -3.61
N GLU A 237 -15.91 10.43 -3.48
CA GLU A 237 -14.79 10.02 -4.33
C GLU A 237 -14.16 8.73 -3.82
N TRP A 238 -13.88 8.63 -2.51
CA TRP A 238 -13.43 7.40 -1.81
C TRP A 238 -13.61 7.53 -0.31
N ILE A 239 -13.50 6.41 0.39
CA ILE A 239 -13.52 6.34 1.85
C ILE A 239 -12.23 5.68 2.33
N ARG A 240 -11.63 6.25 3.39
CA ARG A 240 -10.51 5.65 4.12
C ARG A 240 -10.98 5.19 5.48
N LEU A 241 -10.69 3.95 5.80
CA LEU A 241 -10.84 3.40 7.13
C LEU A 241 -9.54 3.52 7.88
N ASP A 242 -9.60 3.69 9.20
CA ASP A 242 -8.43 3.88 10.07
C ASP A 242 -7.45 4.93 9.54
N ALA A 243 -7.98 6.09 9.14
CA ALA A 243 -7.20 7.16 8.51
C ALA A 243 -6.08 7.71 9.40
N ASP A 244 -6.16 7.52 10.72
CA ASP A 244 -5.19 7.99 11.71
C ASP A 244 -4.28 6.88 12.25
N PHE A 245 -4.36 5.66 11.69
CA PHE A 245 -3.55 4.50 12.10
C PHE A 245 -3.70 4.17 13.60
N GLU A 246 -4.94 4.01 14.05
CA GLU A 246 -5.30 3.70 15.42
C GLU A 246 -5.34 2.19 15.70
N TRP A 247 -5.26 1.39 14.65
CA TRP A 247 -5.37 -0.06 14.70
C TRP A 247 -4.18 -0.75 14.03
N MET A 248 -3.75 -1.83 14.62
CA MET A 248 -2.92 -2.83 13.97
C MET A 248 -3.87 -3.95 13.53
N ALA A 249 -4.44 -3.83 12.35
CA ALA A 249 -5.54 -4.64 11.88
C ALA A 249 -5.40 -4.97 10.39
N GLN A 250 -6.01 -6.07 9.99
CA GLN A 250 -6.28 -6.33 8.58
C GLN A 250 -7.65 -5.75 8.24
N ILE A 251 -7.71 -4.81 7.30
CA ILE A 251 -8.94 -4.14 6.90
C ILE A 251 -9.25 -4.52 5.45
N GLN A 252 -10.35 -5.24 5.25
CA GLN A 252 -10.92 -5.51 3.94
C GLN A 252 -12.10 -4.57 3.73
N PHE A 253 -11.99 -3.70 2.76
CA PHE A 253 -13.03 -2.73 2.45
C PHE A 253 -13.48 -2.89 1.00
N GLU A 254 -14.78 -3.17 0.84
CA GLU A 254 -15.39 -3.27 -0.48
C GLU A 254 -15.67 -1.88 -1.04
N GLN A 255 -14.91 -1.50 -2.06
CA GLN A 255 -15.02 -0.23 -2.75
C GLN A 255 -14.77 -0.47 -4.25
N PRO A 256 -15.52 0.21 -5.15
CA PRO A 256 -15.30 0.09 -6.58
C PRO A 256 -13.89 0.49 -7.02
N ASP A 257 -13.39 -0.10 -8.09
CA ASP A 257 -12.05 0.14 -8.63
C ASP A 257 -11.79 1.61 -8.96
N TYR A 258 -12.75 2.32 -9.52
CA TYR A 258 -12.60 3.75 -9.82
C TYR A 258 -12.39 4.61 -8.55
N MET A 259 -12.91 4.18 -7.40
CA MET A 259 -12.66 4.86 -6.12
C MET A 259 -11.24 4.60 -5.62
N TRP A 260 -10.74 3.37 -5.77
CA TRP A 260 -9.34 3.05 -5.47
C TRP A 260 -8.37 3.79 -6.40
N VAL A 261 -8.70 3.89 -7.68
CA VAL A 261 -7.93 4.71 -8.63
C VAL A 261 -7.93 6.18 -8.21
N SER A 262 -9.09 6.73 -7.82
CA SER A 262 -9.19 8.11 -7.31
C SER A 262 -8.36 8.33 -6.05
N GLN A 263 -8.37 7.37 -5.11
CA GLN A 263 -7.56 7.41 -3.90
C GLN A 263 -6.07 7.39 -4.24
N LEU A 264 -5.62 6.48 -5.09
CA LEU A 264 -4.23 6.37 -5.51
C LEU A 264 -3.71 7.67 -6.13
N GLN A 265 -4.51 8.27 -7.00
CA GLN A 265 -4.12 9.46 -7.76
C GLN A 265 -4.18 10.76 -6.94
N ARG A 266 -5.07 10.87 -5.95
CA ARG A 266 -5.41 12.14 -5.31
C ARG A 266 -5.09 12.20 -3.82
N ASP A 267 -4.98 11.07 -3.14
CA ASP A 267 -4.56 11.07 -1.74
C ASP A 267 -3.04 11.27 -1.66
N ARG A 268 -2.60 12.19 -0.81
CA ARG A 268 -1.18 12.49 -0.61
C ARG A 268 -0.51 11.61 0.43
N ASP A 269 -1.31 10.88 1.19
CA ASP A 269 -0.79 9.95 2.19
C ASP A 269 -0.27 8.68 1.51
N VAL A 270 1.01 8.41 1.72
CA VAL A 270 1.71 7.24 1.16
C VAL A 270 1.02 5.93 1.57
N VAL A 271 0.49 5.84 2.79
CA VAL A 271 -0.20 4.61 3.25
C VAL A 271 -1.54 4.44 2.54
N ALA A 272 -2.26 5.55 2.27
CA ALA A 272 -3.48 5.51 1.47
C ALA A 272 -3.21 5.07 0.03
N GLN A 273 -2.12 5.57 -0.56
CA GLN A 273 -1.67 5.16 -1.89
C GLN A 273 -1.32 3.66 -1.91
N LEU A 274 -0.60 3.18 -0.87
CA LEU A 274 -0.26 1.76 -0.74
C LEU A 274 -1.52 0.88 -0.63
N ALA A 275 -2.48 1.26 0.22
CA ALA A 275 -3.75 0.57 0.37
C ALA A 275 -4.51 0.48 -0.97
N ALA A 276 -4.50 1.57 -1.75
CA ALA A 276 -5.13 1.59 -3.08
C ALA A 276 -4.41 0.67 -4.08
N VAL A 277 -3.07 0.66 -4.10
CA VAL A 277 -2.29 -0.28 -4.95
C VAL A 277 -2.61 -1.72 -4.59
N HIS A 278 -2.64 -2.07 -3.30
CA HIS A 278 -2.96 -3.42 -2.85
C HIS A 278 -4.39 -3.83 -3.26
N ALA A 279 -5.37 -2.95 -3.07
CA ALA A 279 -6.75 -3.23 -3.46
C ALA A 279 -6.88 -3.42 -4.99
N LEU A 280 -6.27 -2.54 -5.79
CA LEU A 280 -6.26 -2.64 -7.25
C LEU A 280 -5.56 -3.91 -7.73
N SER A 281 -4.51 -4.35 -7.04
CA SER A 281 -3.80 -5.59 -7.36
C SER A 281 -4.67 -6.84 -7.24
N GLN A 282 -5.75 -6.78 -6.42
CA GLN A 282 -6.75 -7.84 -6.29
C GLN A 282 -7.90 -7.73 -7.31
N MET A 283 -7.93 -6.65 -8.09
CA MET A 283 -8.95 -6.38 -9.12
C MET A 283 -8.29 -6.20 -10.50
N PRO A 284 -7.68 -7.26 -11.07
CA PRO A 284 -6.99 -7.17 -12.34
C PRO A 284 -7.95 -6.82 -13.49
N SER A 285 -7.65 -5.73 -14.19
CA SER A 285 -8.39 -5.24 -15.34
C SER A 285 -7.47 -4.47 -16.28
N LEU A 286 -7.96 -4.10 -17.46
CA LEU A 286 -7.22 -3.24 -18.40
C LEU A 286 -6.91 -1.87 -17.77
N ILE A 287 -7.90 -1.30 -17.07
CA ILE A 287 -7.78 -0.01 -16.37
C ILE A 287 -6.78 -0.10 -15.21
N THR A 288 -6.88 -1.15 -14.41
CA THR A 288 -5.94 -1.40 -13.31
C THR A 288 -4.51 -1.48 -13.83
N SER A 289 -4.26 -2.28 -14.88
CA SER A 289 -2.94 -2.41 -15.47
C SER A 289 -2.40 -1.06 -16.00
N SER A 290 -3.24 -0.28 -16.69
CA SER A 290 -2.88 1.05 -17.18
C SER A 290 -2.58 2.03 -16.02
N THR A 291 -3.39 2.00 -14.96
CA THR A 291 -3.22 2.85 -13.78
C THR A 291 -1.94 2.52 -13.02
N LEU A 292 -1.66 1.25 -12.78
CA LEU A 292 -0.43 0.81 -12.10
C LEU A 292 0.80 1.13 -12.95
N THR A 293 0.73 0.97 -14.27
CA THR A 293 1.82 1.36 -15.18
C THR A 293 2.15 2.84 -15.07
N ARG A 294 1.12 3.69 -15.09
CA ARG A 294 1.28 5.13 -14.87
C ARG A 294 1.89 5.44 -13.51
N THR A 295 1.47 4.73 -12.47
CA THR A 295 2.02 4.90 -11.11
C THR A 295 3.51 4.58 -11.05
N VAL A 296 3.98 3.57 -11.76
CA VAL A 296 5.42 3.24 -11.84
C VAL A 296 6.20 4.35 -12.57
N LEU A 297 5.66 4.90 -13.65
CA LEU A 297 6.33 5.93 -14.46
C LEU A 297 6.41 7.28 -13.76
N VAL A 298 5.40 7.67 -12.98
CA VAL A 298 5.36 8.98 -12.34
C VAL A 298 6.33 9.04 -11.15
N THR A 299 7.43 9.77 -11.33
CA THR A 299 8.51 9.89 -10.32
C THR A 299 8.11 10.66 -9.07
N LYS A 300 7.00 11.39 -9.09
CA LYS A 300 6.44 12.10 -7.92
C LYS A 300 5.86 11.13 -6.86
N TYR A 301 5.52 9.91 -7.22
CA TYR A 301 5.18 8.89 -6.23
C TYR A 301 6.42 8.45 -5.44
N PHE A 302 6.21 8.21 -4.16
CA PHE A 302 7.25 7.60 -3.33
C PHE A 302 7.70 6.25 -3.94
N TYR A 303 9.00 6.02 -3.99
CA TYR A 303 9.56 4.87 -4.72
C TYR A 303 8.96 3.52 -4.31
N ARG A 304 8.55 3.35 -3.03
CA ARG A 304 7.90 2.11 -2.58
C ARG A 304 6.52 1.93 -3.20
N ILE A 305 5.76 3.02 -3.42
CA ILE A 305 4.47 2.93 -4.12
C ILE A 305 4.69 2.52 -5.57
N ARG A 306 5.71 3.07 -6.23
CA ARG A 306 6.11 2.66 -7.59
C ARG A 306 6.51 1.18 -7.64
N ALA A 307 7.27 0.72 -6.65
CA ALA A 307 7.68 -0.68 -6.51
C ALA A 307 6.47 -1.61 -6.31
N GLU A 308 5.56 -1.28 -5.40
CA GLU A 308 4.34 -2.06 -5.15
C GLU A 308 3.41 -2.07 -6.37
N ALA A 309 3.29 -0.95 -7.09
CA ALA A 309 2.55 -0.91 -8.35
C ALA A 309 3.16 -1.86 -9.40
N ALA A 310 4.49 -1.98 -9.47
CA ALA A 310 5.15 -2.97 -10.32
C ALA A 310 4.79 -4.41 -9.92
N TYR A 311 4.76 -4.72 -8.61
CA TYR A 311 4.29 -6.03 -8.14
C TYR A 311 2.83 -6.28 -8.46
N GLY A 312 1.97 -5.26 -8.34
CA GLY A 312 0.55 -5.36 -8.71
C GLY A 312 0.33 -5.66 -10.19
N LEU A 313 1.21 -5.16 -11.07
CA LEU A 313 1.16 -5.48 -12.50
C LEU A 313 1.35 -6.97 -12.79
N ALA A 314 2.12 -7.70 -11.98
CA ALA A 314 2.25 -9.14 -12.15
C ALA A 314 0.90 -9.87 -12.02
N ASN A 315 -0.01 -9.37 -11.19
CA ASN A 315 -1.36 -9.92 -11.05
C ASN A 315 -2.27 -9.61 -12.26
N CYS A 316 -1.93 -8.58 -13.04
CA CYS A 316 -2.61 -8.28 -14.31
C CYS A 316 -2.06 -9.10 -15.50
N ALA A 317 -1.06 -9.95 -15.30
CA ALA A 317 -0.49 -10.81 -16.33
C ALA A 317 -1.32 -12.09 -16.52
N LEU A 318 -2.63 -11.93 -16.75
CA LEU A 318 -3.57 -13.03 -16.88
C LEU A 318 -3.86 -13.33 -18.37
N PRO A 319 -4.11 -14.62 -18.74
CA PRO A 319 -4.38 -14.98 -20.14
C PRO A 319 -5.58 -14.25 -20.75
N HIS A 320 -6.64 -14.02 -20.01
CA HIS A 320 -7.83 -13.31 -20.48
C HIS A 320 -7.63 -11.79 -20.67
N LEU A 321 -6.52 -11.25 -20.16
CA LEU A 321 -6.06 -9.88 -20.38
C LEU A 321 -4.88 -9.84 -21.39
N ASP A 322 -4.67 -10.89 -22.16
CA ASP A 322 -3.57 -11.01 -23.14
C ASP A 322 -2.19 -10.74 -22.48
N LEU A 323 -2.00 -11.21 -21.26
CA LEU A 323 -0.79 -11.00 -20.45
C LEU A 323 -0.38 -9.52 -20.34
N LEU A 324 -1.36 -8.61 -20.35
CA LEU A 324 -1.15 -7.15 -20.39
C LEU A 324 -0.22 -6.66 -19.28
N GLY A 325 -0.35 -7.21 -18.07
CA GLY A 325 0.55 -6.85 -16.96
C GLY A 325 2.01 -7.19 -17.25
N LEU A 326 2.29 -8.35 -17.86
CA LEU A 326 3.65 -8.72 -18.28
C LEU A 326 4.16 -7.79 -19.38
N PHE A 327 3.30 -7.49 -20.37
CA PHE A 327 3.61 -6.54 -21.42
C PHE A 327 4.03 -5.17 -20.83
N HIS A 328 3.23 -4.64 -19.91
CA HIS A 328 3.55 -3.37 -19.27
C HIS A 328 4.85 -3.42 -18.45
N LEU A 329 5.09 -4.50 -17.70
CA LEU A 329 6.35 -4.67 -16.97
C LEU A 329 7.58 -4.66 -17.89
N PHE A 330 7.51 -5.35 -19.04
CA PHE A 330 8.58 -5.31 -20.04
C PHE A 330 8.76 -3.94 -20.66
N MET A 331 7.65 -3.28 -21.01
CA MET A 331 7.68 -1.92 -21.58
C MET A 331 8.30 -0.92 -20.59
N LEU A 332 7.89 -0.98 -19.31
CA LEU A 332 8.44 -0.15 -18.24
C LEU A 332 9.96 -0.35 -18.10
N PHE A 333 10.40 -1.61 -18.05
CA PHE A 333 11.82 -1.90 -17.89
C PHE A 333 12.64 -1.44 -19.09
N ARG A 334 12.17 -1.73 -20.30
CA ARG A 334 12.86 -1.35 -21.53
C ARG A 334 12.97 0.15 -21.71
N THR A 335 11.88 0.86 -21.55
CA THR A 335 11.84 2.32 -21.75
C THR A 335 12.75 3.04 -20.73
N SER A 336 12.75 2.59 -19.48
CA SER A 336 13.50 3.27 -18.42
C SER A 336 14.96 2.82 -18.34
N TYR A 337 15.24 1.52 -18.50
CA TYR A 337 16.51 0.92 -18.11
C TYR A 337 17.27 0.20 -19.24
N CYS A 338 16.79 0.27 -20.49
CA CYS A 338 17.53 -0.26 -21.63
C CYS A 338 17.97 0.84 -22.58
N LEU A 339 19.04 0.58 -23.30
CA LEU A 339 19.52 1.43 -24.39
C LEU A 339 18.55 1.28 -25.59
N ASP A 340 18.32 2.37 -26.31
CA ASP A 340 17.61 2.35 -27.57
C ASP A 340 18.50 1.66 -28.63
N VAL A 341 18.14 0.44 -28.98
CA VAL A 341 18.84 -0.32 -30.02
C VAL A 341 17.99 -0.30 -31.27
N PRO A 342 18.49 0.20 -32.42
CA PRO A 342 17.80 0.07 -33.69
C PRO A 342 17.57 -1.40 -33.99
N HIS A 343 16.32 -1.78 -34.25
CA HIS A 343 15.95 -3.16 -34.50
C HIS A 343 14.85 -3.17 -35.56
N GLU A 344 14.97 -4.08 -36.53
CA GLU A 344 14.07 -4.21 -37.69
C GLU A 344 12.70 -4.81 -37.35
N GLY A 345 12.43 -5.15 -36.09
CA GLY A 345 11.17 -5.76 -35.64
C GLY A 345 10.28 -4.80 -34.85
N ASP A 346 9.14 -5.36 -34.42
CA ASP A 346 8.23 -4.65 -33.53
C ASP A 346 8.88 -4.41 -32.16
N SER A 347 9.14 -3.14 -31.85
CA SER A 347 9.74 -2.73 -30.56
C SER A 347 8.84 -3.03 -29.35
N THR A 348 7.55 -3.28 -29.59
CA THR A 348 6.57 -3.65 -28.56
C THR A 348 6.51 -5.16 -28.32
N SER A 349 7.20 -5.97 -29.13
CA SER A 349 7.26 -7.42 -28.94
C SER A 349 7.91 -7.76 -27.58
N LEU A 350 7.33 -8.71 -26.86
CA LEU A 350 7.92 -9.23 -25.62
C LEU A 350 9.34 -9.80 -25.81
N GLU A 351 9.70 -10.21 -27.02
CA GLU A 351 11.01 -10.77 -27.39
C GLU A 351 12.01 -9.71 -27.90
N ALA A 352 11.60 -8.42 -27.99
CA ALA A 352 12.52 -7.38 -28.45
C ALA A 352 13.79 -7.32 -27.59
N PRO A 353 14.96 -7.10 -28.19
CA PRO A 353 16.23 -7.07 -27.48
C PRO A 353 16.27 -5.93 -26.47
N CYS A 354 16.94 -6.17 -25.35
CA CYS A 354 17.10 -5.20 -24.28
C CYS A 354 18.55 -5.21 -23.80
N ILE A 355 19.32 -4.20 -24.15
CA ILE A 355 20.66 -3.99 -23.58
C ILE A 355 20.50 -3.10 -22.36
N PRO A 356 20.73 -3.60 -21.14
CA PRO A 356 20.50 -2.82 -19.93
C PRO A 356 21.53 -1.67 -19.85
N LYS A 357 21.02 -0.48 -19.43
CA LYS A 357 21.88 0.63 -19.03
C LYS A 357 22.66 0.27 -17.76
N PRO A 358 23.86 0.81 -17.54
CA PRO A 358 24.52 0.74 -16.24
C PRO A 358 23.61 1.16 -15.09
N ASN A 359 23.89 0.71 -13.87
CA ASN A 359 23.13 1.16 -12.71
C ASN A 359 23.47 2.62 -12.40
N ASP A 360 22.45 3.42 -12.10
CA ASP A 360 22.63 4.77 -11.59
C ASP A 360 22.48 4.73 -10.06
N PHE A 361 23.58 4.93 -9.34
CA PHE A 361 23.60 4.99 -7.89
C PHE A 361 23.42 6.41 -7.34
N SER A 362 23.24 7.41 -8.20
CA SER A 362 22.90 8.78 -7.78
C SER A 362 21.42 8.91 -7.41
N ASP A 363 20.54 8.13 -8.06
CA ASP A 363 19.12 8.02 -7.72
C ASP A 363 18.79 6.63 -7.11
N MET A 364 18.91 6.53 -5.80
CA MET A 364 18.61 5.30 -5.09
C MET A 364 17.12 4.94 -5.13
N ALA A 365 16.23 5.92 -5.26
CA ALA A 365 14.80 5.66 -5.36
C ALA A 365 14.49 4.91 -6.66
N ASP A 366 15.02 5.39 -7.78
CA ASP A 366 14.84 4.75 -9.08
C ASP A 366 15.57 3.39 -9.17
N TYR A 367 16.75 3.28 -8.55
CA TYR A 367 17.47 2.01 -8.41
C TYR A 367 16.61 0.93 -7.72
N PHE A 368 15.87 1.27 -6.64
CA PHE A 368 14.97 0.32 -5.99
C PHE A 368 13.77 -0.05 -6.87
N VAL A 369 13.23 0.89 -7.65
CA VAL A 369 12.15 0.61 -8.62
C VAL A 369 12.66 -0.34 -9.72
N ARG A 370 13.86 -0.13 -10.25
CA ARG A 370 14.50 -1.03 -11.22
C ARG A 370 14.57 -2.46 -10.68
N ARG A 371 15.01 -2.64 -9.42
CA ARG A 371 15.07 -3.95 -8.77
C ARG A 371 13.68 -4.57 -8.59
N ALA A 372 12.70 -3.77 -8.18
CA ALA A 372 11.32 -4.22 -8.00
C ALA A 372 10.71 -4.73 -9.31
N LEU A 373 10.95 -4.06 -10.44
CA LEU A 373 10.49 -4.51 -11.76
C LEU A 373 11.04 -5.88 -12.12
N ILE A 374 12.32 -6.16 -11.83
CA ILE A 374 12.94 -7.48 -12.07
C ILE A 374 12.20 -8.57 -11.29
N HIS A 375 11.94 -8.32 -10.01
CA HIS A 375 11.21 -9.26 -9.16
C HIS A 375 9.74 -9.40 -9.57
N ALA A 376 9.08 -8.30 -9.98
CA ALA A 376 7.71 -8.32 -10.48
C ALA A 376 7.58 -9.16 -11.76
N ILE A 377 8.49 -8.98 -12.71
CA ILE A 377 8.56 -9.82 -13.94
C ILE A 377 8.73 -11.29 -13.57
N ALA A 378 9.64 -11.59 -12.62
CA ALA A 378 9.92 -12.95 -12.19
C ALA A 378 8.74 -13.62 -11.46
N ARG A 379 7.78 -12.87 -10.93
CA ARG A 379 6.57 -13.39 -10.27
C ARG A 379 5.49 -13.88 -11.23
N VAL A 380 5.52 -13.45 -12.48
CA VAL A 380 4.50 -13.85 -13.46
C VAL A 380 4.54 -15.37 -13.69
N ARG A 381 3.36 -15.99 -13.63
CA ARG A 381 3.16 -17.44 -13.78
C ARG A 381 2.11 -17.76 -14.82
N ASP A 382 2.25 -18.96 -15.43
CA ASP A 382 1.21 -19.53 -16.27
C ASP A 382 0.09 -20.17 -15.42
N HIS A 383 -0.95 -20.68 -16.06
CA HIS A 383 -2.06 -21.38 -15.42
C HIS A 383 -1.67 -22.63 -14.63
N ARG A 384 -0.42 -23.11 -14.77
CA ARG A 384 0.15 -24.25 -14.04
C ARG A 384 1.11 -23.80 -12.93
N GLY A 385 1.13 -22.52 -12.60
CA GLY A 385 2.02 -21.97 -11.59
C GLY A 385 3.49 -21.92 -12.00
N ARG A 386 3.84 -22.11 -13.29
CA ARG A 386 5.22 -22.11 -13.79
C ARG A 386 5.55 -20.76 -14.40
N ALA A 387 6.81 -20.36 -14.28
CA ALA A 387 7.30 -19.16 -14.94
C ALA A 387 7.33 -19.34 -16.45
N LEU A 388 7.01 -18.29 -17.18
CA LEU A 388 7.06 -18.26 -18.63
C LEU A 388 8.55 -18.29 -19.11
N VAL A 389 8.83 -19.04 -20.16
CA VAL A 389 10.18 -19.13 -20.73
C VAL A 389 10.75 -17.77 -21.14
N ILE A 390 9.89 -16.87 -21.61
CA ILE A 390 10.30 -15.51 -21.98
C ILE A 390 10.82 -14.72 -20.78
N VAL A 391 10.23 -14.91 -19.60
CA VAL A 391 10.68 -14.29 -18.34
C VAL A 391 12.06 -14.80 -17.97
N GLN A 392 12.30 -16.13 -18.04
CA GLN A 392 13.61 -16.70 -17.73
C GLN A 392 14.67 -16.22 -18.72
N ARG A 393 14.36 -16.20 -20.02
CA ARG A 393 15.27 -15.66 -21.05
C ARG A 393 15.62 -14.20 -20.77
N PHE A 394 14.64 -13.38 -20.41
CA PHE A 394 14.87 -11.97 -20.08
C PHE A 394 15.83 -11.81 -18.90
N LEU A 395 15.64 -12.56 -17.81
CA LEU A 395 16.52 -12.50 -16.64
C LEU A 395 17.94 -12.95 -16.96
N ILE A 396 18.10 -14.01 -17.76
CA ILE A 396 19.40 -14.47 -18.26
C ILE A 396 20.06 -13.39 -19.12
N TYR A 397 19.27 -12.70 -19.94
CA TYR A 397 19.75 -11.60 -20.76
C TYR A 397 20.27 -10.45 -19.93
N LEU A 398 19.55 -10.08 -18.85
CA LEU A 398 20.00 -9.04 -17.92
C LEU A 398 21.34 -9.41 -17.26
N LEU A 399 21.54 -10.68 -16.87
CA LEU A 399 22.82 -11.14 -16.30
C LEU A 399 23.93 -11.11 -17.34
N ARG A 400 23.65 -11.53 -18.57
CA ARG A 400 24.64 -11.62 -19.65
C ARG A 400 25.14 -10.26 -20.11
N TYR A 401 24.29 -9.27 -20.17
CA TYR A 401 24.58 -7.92 -20.70
C TYR A 401 24.67 -6.85 -19.63
N ASN A 402 24.70 -7.24 -18.35
CA ASN A 402 24.96 -6.29 -17.28
C ASN A 402 26.39 -5.78 -17.38
N ASP A 403 26.55 -4.47 -17.47
CA ASP A 403 27.85 -3.82 -17.50
C ASP A 403 27.92 -2.76 -16.41
N ASN A 404 28.81 -2.97 -15.45
CA ASN A 404 29.06 -2.04 -14.34
C ASN A 404 30.48 -1.42 -14.44
N SER A 405 31.18 -1.59 -15.55
CA SER A 405 32.59 -1.20 -15.70
C SER A 405 32.85 0.28 -15.54
N THR A 406 31.85 1.13 -15.83
CA THR A 406 31.92 2.59 -15.70
C THR A 406 31.57 3.12 -14.33
N ASN A 407 31.04 2.28 -13.42
CA ASN A 407 30.63 2.69 -12.10
C ASN A 407 31.76 2.65 -11.06
N ARG A 408 31.71 3.61 -10.10
CA ARG A 408 32.61 3.63 -8.93
C ARG A 408 32.23 2.60 -7.87
N PHE A 409 30.99 2.16 -7.85
CA PHE A 409 30.41 1.26 -6.87
C PHE A 409 30.18 -0.11 -7.48
N VAL A 410 30.31 -1.13 -6.66
CA VAL A 410 29.97 -2.51 -7.02
C VAL A 410 28.44 -2.67 -7.10
N ASP A 411 27.98 -3.55 -8.00
CA ASP A 411 26.55 -3.81 -8.22
C ASP A 411 26.10 -5.18 -7.73
N ASP A 412 26.79 -5.74 -6.74
CA ASP A 412 26.54 -7.07 -6.19
C ASP A 412 25.08 -7.27 -5.75
N TYR A 413 24.47 -6.26 -5.12
CA TYR A 413 23.06 -6.31 -4.74
C TYR A 413 22.09 -6.34 -5.93
N TYR A 414 22.47 -5.73 -7.05
CA TYR A 414 21.68 -5.78 -8.26
C TYR A 414 21.78 -7.16 -8.91
N LEU A 415 22.99 -7.69 -9.04
CA LEU A 415 23.22 -9.04 -9.54
C LEU A 415 22.54 -10.09 -8.67
N ALA A 416 22.66 -9.99 -7.35
CA ALA A 416 21.95 -10.86 -6.41
C ALA A 416 20.42 -10.78 -6.60
N SER A 417 19.87 -9.60 -6.89
CA SER A 417 18.43 -9.47 -7.19
C SER A 417 18.03 -10.23 -8.45
N ILE A 418 18.82 -10.16 -9.52
CA ILE A 418 18.52 -10.87 -10.76
C ILE A 418 18.66 -12.40 -10.55
N ILE A 419 19.70 -12.84 -9.84
CA ILE A 419 19.93 -14.26 -9.54
C ILE A 419 18.78 -14.81 -8.68
N ASN A 420 18.38 -14.10 -7.63
CA ASN A 420 17.27 -14.50 -6.78
C ASN A 420 15.94 -14.54 -7.56
N ALA A 421 15.69 -13.54 -8.41
CA ALA A 421 14.53 -13.51 -9.29
C ALA A 421 14.53 -14.72 -10.24
N LEU A 422 15.66 -15.04 -10.86
CA LEU A 422 15.80 -16.21 -11.74
C LEU A 422 15.59 -17.52 -10.96
N ALA A 423 16.20 -17.66 -9.79
CA ALA A 423 15.99 -18.83 -8.92
C ALA A 423 14.51 -19.01 -8.55
N GLY A 424 13.83 -17.92 -8.21
CA GLY A 424 12.38 -17.93 -7.93
C GLY A 424 11.54 -18.41 -9.13
N THR A 425 12.00 -18.22 -10.37
CA THR A 425 11.28 -18.75 -11.55
C THR A 425 11.35 -20.27 -11.71
N LEU A 426 12.29 -20.92 -11.04
CA LEU A 426 12.44 -22.38 -11.07
C LEU A 426 11.50 -23.09 -10.09
N ILE A 427 10.91 -22.36 -9.15
CA ILE A 427 10.00 -22.89 -8.15
C ILE A 427 8.58 -22.71 -8.68
N PRO A 428 7.83 -23.80 -8.94
CA PRO A 428 6.42 -23.70 -9.27
C PRO A 428 5.62 -23.19 -8.06
N ILE A 429 4.61 -22.36 -8.32
CA ILE A 429 3.66 -21.93 -7.31
C ILE A 429 2.38 -22.70 -7.53
N ASP A 430 1.88 -23.42 -6.51
CA ASP A 430 0.63 -24.16 -6.64
C ASP A 430 -0.53 -23.18 -6.92
N SER A 431 -1.24 -23.44 -8.00
CA SER A 431 -2.37 -22.62 -8.46
C SER A 431 -3.53 -22.56 -7.46
N ALA A 432 -3.60 -23.48 -6.50
CA ALA A 432 -4.56 -23.45 -5.40
C ALA A 432 -4.32 -22.28 -4.41
N GLY A 433 -3.11 -21.72 -4.34
CA GLY A 433 -2.78 -20.56 -3.52
C GLY A 433 -3.24 -19.21 -4.08
N TYR A 434 -3.59 -19.13 -5.35
CA TYR A 434 -4.00 -17.86 -5.98
C TYR A 434 -5.45 -17.45 -5.70
N SER A 435 -6.30 -18.33 -5.16
CA SER A 435 -7.74 -18.05 -5.05
C SER A 435 -8.22 -17.57 -3.68
N THR A 436 -7.42 -17.66 -2.59
CA THR A 436 -7.92 -17.30 -1.24
C THR A 436 -6.89 -16.71 -0.27
N HIS A 437 -5.58 -16.69 -0.57
CA HIS A 437 -4.54 -16.35 0.44
C HIS A 437 -3.43 -15.43 -0.08
N ALA A 438 -3.77 -14.38 -0.83
CA ALA A 438 -2.80 -13.34 -1.17
C ALA A 438 -2.20 -12.65 0.09
N ASP A 439 -2.88 -12.76 1.23
CA ASP A 439 -2.47 -12.16 2.49
C ASP A 439 -1.51 -13.03 3.34
N GLU A 440 -1.53 -14.36 3.18
CA GLU A 440 -0.65 -15.24 3.97
C GLU A 440 0.75 -15.37 3.38
N THR A 441 0.88 -15.30 2.06
CA THR A 441 2.19 -15.41 1.39
C THR A 441 3.07 -14.18 1.62
N TYR A 442 2.50 -12.98 1.76
CA TYR A 442 3.29 -11.78 2.09
C TYR A 442 3.91 -11.82 3.48
N SER A 443 3.25 -12.41 4.46
CA SER A 443 3.80 -12.56 5.81
C SER A 443 4.84 -13.68 5.90
N ALA A 444 4.64 -14.80 5.19
CA ALA A 444 5.53 -15.96 5.21
C ALA A 444 6.81 -15.73 4.39
N GLU A 445 6.72 -15.09 3.22
CA GLU A 445 7.91 -14.78 2.41
C GLU A 445 8.76 -13.66 3.01
N ALA A 446 8.17 -12.62 3.61
CA ALA A 446 8.91 -11.60 4.34
C ALA A 446 9.67 -12.21 5.53
N VAL A 447 9.07 -13.19 6.22
CA VAL A 447 9.70 -13.93 7.34
C VAL A 447 10.75 -14.91 6.80
N SER A 448 10.53 -15.57 5.68
CA SER A 448 11.51 -16.47 5.05
C SER A 448 12.75 -15.73 4.57
N TYR A 449 12.60 -14.52 3.99
CA TYR A 449 13.75 -13.69 3.57
C TYR A 449 14.58 -13.19 4.75
N THR A 450 13.97 -12.92 5.89
CA THR A 450 14.71 -12.55 7.10
C THR A 450 15.42 -13.75 7.73
N HIS A 451 14.86 -14.96 7.64
CA HIS A 451 15.50 -16.18 8.16
C HIS A 451 16.70 -16.65 7.31
N LEU A 452 16.64 -16.54 6.00
CA LEU A 452 17.78 -16.88 5.12
C LEU A 452 18.98 -15.94 5.35
N ARG A 453 18.74 -14.65 5.61
CA ARG A 453 19.83 -13.70 5.93
C ARG A 453 20.46 -13.93 7.31
N ALA A 454 19.73 -14.46 8.27
CA ALA A 454 20.29 -14.73 9.60
C ALA A 454 21.24 -15.93 9.62
N HIS A 455 21.20 -16.82 8.63
CA HIS A 455 22.11 -17.97 8.50
C HIS A 455 23.39 -17.68 7.68
N GLU A 456 23.43 -16.57 6.95
CA GLU A 456 24.61 -16.22 6.12
C GLU A 456 25.61 -15.26 6.80
N THR A 457 25.32 -14.81 8.02
CA THR A 457 26.21 -13.92 8.82
C THR A 457 26.68 -14.55 10.11
N GLY A 458 26.74 -15.87 10.18
CA GLY A 458 27.34 -16.64 11.29
C GLY A 458 28.69 -17.20 10.93
#